data_bbd7cb4f7f82a4d9993d31f4eaea0aa7
#
_entry.id   bbd7cb4f7f82a4d9993d31f4eaea0aa7
#
_cell.length_a   1.000
_cell.length_b   1.000
_cell.length_c   1.000
_cell.angle_alpha   90.00
_cell.angle_beta   90.00
_cell.angle_gamma   90.00
#
_symmetry.space_group_name_H-M   'P 1'
#
loop_
_entity.id
_entity.type
_entity.pdbx_description
1 polymer ?
#
loop_
_entity_poly.entity_id
_entity_poly.type
_entity_poly.pdbx_seq_one_letter_code
_entity_poly.pdbx_strand_id
1 'polypeptide(L)'
;TGVQTCALPICSSGDVFRLRFETRLHGPCMRCLRDAFVDVHVDAQEYNDLAESAADELRSEYVVEDELLLSRWARDSIAMALPDQILCRRGCAGLCPVCGRDLNDEPHGHEETVEDPRWAALEALRGE
;
A
#
# COMPACT_ATOMS: atom_id res chain seq x y z
N THR A 1 12.94 16.96 4.24
CA THR A 1 12.48 15.91 3.30
C THR A 1 12.59 16.45 1.89
N GLY A 2 13.68 16.09 1.18
CA GLY A 2 13.92 16.53 -0.20
C GLY A 2 13.48 15.42 -1.16
N VAL A 3 12.69 15.77 -2.17
CA VAL A 3 12.44 14.91 -3.33
C VAL A 3 13.63 15.07 -4.27
N GLN A 4 14.32 13.99 -4.57
CA GLN A 4 15.39 13.98 -5.57
C GLN A 4 14.88 13.29 -6.82
N THR A 5 14.81 14.03 -7.92
CA THR A 5 14.55 13.50 -9.25
C THR A 5 15.84 13.60 -10.05
N CYS A 6 16.32 12.50 -10.60
CA CYS A 6 17.49 12.47 -11.47
C CYS A 6 17.07 11.86 -12.80
N ALA A 7 17.26 12.58 -13.89
CA ALA A 7 17.16 12.05 -15.24
C ALA A 7 18.54 11.58 -15.68
N LEU A 8 18.69 10.31 -16.03
CA LEU A 8 19.90 9.74 -16.56
C LEU A 8 19.63 9.28 -18.01
N PRO A 9 20.28 9.82 -19.02
CA PRO A 9 20.21 9.27 -20.36
C PRO A 9 20.98 7.93 -20.40
N ILE A 10 20.25 6.83 -20.38
CA ILE A 10 20.83 5.48 -20.40
C ILE A 10 20.73 4.86 -21.80
N CYS A 11 19.81 5.33 -22.64
CA CYS A 11 19.60 4.86 -24.01
C CYS A 11 19.56 6.03 -24.99
N SER A 12 19.93 5.76 -26.24
CA SER A 12 19.86 6.75 -27.32
C SER A 12 18.42 7.10 -27.74
N SER A 13 17.43 6.40 -27.20
CA SER A 13 16.02 6.50 -27.61
C SER A 13 15.04 6.89 -26.50
N GLY A 14 15.49 7.12 -25.26
CA GLY A 14 14.55 7.44 -24.20
C GLY A 14 15.18 8.02 -22.94
N ASP A 15 14.32 8.48 -22.04
CA ASP A 15 14.66 9.04 -20.74
C ASP A 15 14.36 8.07 -19.59
N VAL A 16 15.22 8.08 -18.59
CA VAL A 16 15.02 7.36 -17.34
C VAL A 16 14.87 8.34 -16.19
N PHE A 17 13.75 8.27 -15.51
CA PHE A 17 13.47 9.08 -14.34
C PHE A 17 13.62 8.23 -13.08
N ARG A 18 14.16 8.81 -12.02
CA ARG A 18 14.23 8.16 -10.71
C ARG A 18 13.65 9.07 -9.64
N LEU A 19 12.68 8.53 -8.88
CA LEU A 19 11.98 9.22 -7.82
C LEU A 19 12.35 8.59 -6.48
N ARG A 20 12.96 9.40 -5.59
CA ARG A 20 13.32 8.96 -4.24
C ARG A 20 12.86 9.95 -3.21
N PHE A 21 12.12 9.48 -2.22
CA PHE A 21 11.74 10.28 -1.06
C PHE A 21 11.23 9.40 0.07
N GLU A 22 11.12 10.00 1.24
CA GLU A 22 10.49 9.42 2.40
C GLU A 22 9.34 10.29 2.85
N THR A 23 8.26 9.67 3.27
CA THR A 23 7.10 10.37 3.80
C THR A 23 6.47 9.59 4.93
N ARG A 24 5.76 10.30 5.82
CA ARG A 24 4.95 9.70 6.87
C ARG A 24 3.49 9.96 6.59
N LEU A 25 2.72 8.90 6.51
CA LEU A 25 1.28 8.96 6.35
C LEU A 25 0.59 8.71 7.68
N HIS A 26 -0.55 9.36 7.86
CA HIS A 26 -1.42 9.23 9.02
C HIS A 26 -2.76 8.67 8.59
N GLY A 27 -3.30 7.76 9.39
CA GLY A 27 -4.60 7.16 9.16
C GLY A 27 -5.08 6.32 10.34
N PRO A 28 -6.28 5.78 10.29
CA PRO A 28 -6.78 4.90 11.34
C PRO A 28 -6.08 3.54 11.30
N CYS A 29 -5.79 3.01 12.48
CA CYS A 29 -5.35 1.63 12.63
C CYS A 29 -6.44 0.66 12.11
N MET A 30 -6.07 -0.28 11.24
CA MET A 30 -7.02 -1.23 10.65
C MET A 30 -7.68 -2.16 11.68
N ARG A 31 -7.12 -2.29 12.89
CA ARG A 31 -7.65 -3.17 13.94
C ARG A 31 -8.46 -2.46 15.01
N CYS A 32 -7.98 -1.30 15.51
CA CYS A 32 -8.62 -0.62 16.64
C CYS A 32 -9.13 0.79 16.31
N LEU A 33 -8.97 1.24 15.07
CA LEU A 33 -9.39 2.55 14.53
C LEU A 33 -8.74 3.77 15.21
N ARG A 34 -7.80 3.57 16.15
CA ARG A 34 -7.00 4.67 16.72
C ARG A 34 -6.02 5.20 15.70
N ASP A 35 -5.52 6.40 15.95
CA ASP A 35 -4.51 7.01 15.10
C ASP A 35 -3.29 6.11 14.94
N ALA A 36 -2.86 5.97 13.69
CA ALA A 36 -1.68 5.22 13.31
C ALA A 36 -0.87 6.00 12.27
N PHE A 37 0.43 5.72 12.25
CA PHE A 37 1.36 6.32 11.30
C PHE A 37 2.11 5.21 10.59
N VAL A 38 2.45 5.46 9.34
CA VAL A 38 3.34 4.60 8.55
C VAL A 38 4.38 5.45 7.86
N ASP A 39 5.65 5.07 8.02
CA ASP A 39 6.75 5.64 7.26
C ASP A 39 6.86 4.89 5.94
N VAL A 40 6.84 5.62 4.84
CA VAL A 40 6.89 5.10 3.47
C VAL A 40 8.17 5.59 2.82
N HIS A 41 8.95 4.66 2.28
CA HIS A 41 10.15 4.91 1.50
C HIS A 41 9.85 4.61 0.04
N VAL A 42 10.01 5.59 -0.81
CA VAL A 42 9.83 5.45 -2.26
C VAL A 42 11.18 5.47 -2.94
N ASP A 43 11.46 4.46 -3.76
CA ASP A 43 12.55 4.41 -4.74
C ASP A 43 11.97 3.81 -6.02
N ALA A 44 11.42 4.66 -6.86
CA ALA A 44 10.76 4.27 -8.10
C ALA A 44 11.58 4.72 -9.30
N GLN A 45 11.52 3.93 -10.36
CA GLN A 45 12.15 4.23 -11.62
C GLN A 45 11.14 4.13 -12.75
N GLU A 46 11.19 5.08 -13.67
CA GLU A 46 10.30 5.16 -14.82
C GLU A 46 11.13 5.36 -16.07
N TYR A 47 10.73 4.68 -17.15
CA TYR A 47 11.35 4.80 -18.47
C TYR A 47 10.33 5.38 -19.46
N ASN A 48 10.76 6.27 -20.32
CA ASN A 48 9.95 6.84 -21.39
C ASN A 48 10.72 6.80 -22.70
N ASP A 49 10.25 6.02 -23.67
CA ASP A 49 10.82 5.97 -25.00
C ASP A 49 10.37 7.17 -25.82
N LEU A 50 11.33 7.89 -26.42
CA LEU A 50 11.09 9.06 -27.25
C LEU A 50 10.97 8.73 -28.74
N ALA A 51 11.19 7.48 -29.16
CA ALA A 51 11.10 7.10 -30.56
C ALA A 51 9.66 7.20 -31.06
N GLU A 52 9.46 7.78 -32.25
CA GLU A 52 8.12 7.85 -32.87
C GLU A 52 7.50 6.48 -33.12
N SER A 53 8.35 5.45 -33.33
CA SER A 53 7.94 4.05 -33.55
C SER A 53 7.87 3.24 -32.25
N ALA A 54 8.07 3.84 -31.08
CA ALA A 54 7.99 3.12 -29.80
C ALA A 54 6.60 2.56 -29.59
N ALA A 55 6.54 1.31 -29.09
CA ALA A 55 5.30 0.71 -28.65
C ALA A 55 4.73 1.50 -27.46
N ASP A 56 3.41 1.56 -27.36
CA ASP A 56 2.76 2.34 -26.28
C ASP A 56 3.16 1.86 -24.89
N GLU A 57 3.48 0.57 -24.72
CA GLU A 57 3.96 0.00 -23.46
C GLU A 57 5.33 0.53 -23.01
N LEU A 58 6.12 1.13 -23.92
CA LEU A 58 7.41 1.72 -23.63
C LEU A 58 7.33 3.23 -23.34
N ARG A 59 6.14 3.80 -23.46
CA ARG A 59 5.87 5.20 -23.12
C ARG A 59 5.36 5.30 -21.69
N SER A 60 5.95 6.22 -20.94
CA SER A 60 5.49 6.47 -19.58
C SER A 60 4.13 7.16 -19.56
N GLU A 61 3.18 6.63 -18.77
CA GLU A 61 1.90 7.30 -18.52
C GLU A 61 2.03 8.57 -17.66
N TYR A 62 3.22 8.81 -17.11
CA TYR A 62 3.51 10.00 -16.31
C TYR A 62 4.18 11.12 -17.13
N VAL A 63 4.46 10.88 -18.40
CA VAL A 63 5.00 11.92 -19.31
C VAL A 63 3.92 12.26 -20.34
N VAL A 64 3.46 13.50 -20.30
CA VAL A 64 2.43 14.03 -21.21
C VAL A 64 2.94 15.34 -21.80
N GLU A 65 2.95 15.46 -23.13
CA GLU A 65 3.42 16.68 -23.83
C GLU A 65 4.82 17.13 -23.35
N ASP A 66 5.74 16.18 -23.18
CA ASP A 66 7.11 16.40 -22.67
C ASP A 66 7.18 16.91 -21.20
N GLU A 67 6.07 16.90 -20.47
CA GLU A 67 6.04 17.25 -19.05
C GLU A 67 5.87 15.99 -18.17
N LEU A 68 6.72 15.86 -17.15
CA LEU A 68 6.61 14.80 -16.15
C LEU A 68 5.56 15.16 -15.10
N LEU A 69 4.49 14.37 -15.02
CA LEU A 69 3.42 14.49 -14.03
C LEU A 69 3.87 13.95 -12.66
N LEU A 70 4.85 14.63 -12.06
CA LEU A 70 5.52 14.19 -10.82
C LEU A 70 4.55 13.89 -9.68
N SER A 71 3.50 14.70 -9.49
CA SER A 71 2.52 14.51 -8.41
C SER A 71 1.71 13.22 -8.58
N ARG A 72 1.36 12.86 -9.83
CA ARG A 72 0.67 11.61 -10.14
C ARG A 72 1.57 10.42 -9.87
N TRP A 73 2.80 10.45 -10.39
CA TRP A 73 3.79 9.39 -10.19
C TRP A 73 4.12 9.19 -8.71
N ALA A 74 4.34 10.29 -7.97
CA ALA A 74 4.62 10.21 -6.53
C ALA A 74 3.46 9.59 -5.73
N ARG A 75 2.20 9.97 -6.04
CA ARG A 75 1.01 9.40 -5.41
C ARG A 75 0.91 7.90 -5.65
N ASP A 76 1.08 7.47 -6.90
CA ASP A 76 0.95 6.06 -7.29
C ASP A 76 2.11 5.23 -6.70
N SER A 77 3.32 5.80 -6.65
CA SER A 77 4.49 5.19 -5.99
C SER A 77 4.28 5.04 -4.47
N ILE A 78 3.64 6.01 -3.81
CA ILE A 78 3.26 5.89 -2.39
C ILE A 78 2.24 4.75 -2.22
N ALA A 79 1.22 4.69 -3.07
CA ALA A 79 0.18 3.68 -2.97
C ALA A 79 0.75 2.25 -3.11
N MET A 80 1.73 2.06 -3.99
CA MET A 80 2.41 0.77 -4.17
C MET A 80 3.38 0.42 -3.03
N ALA A 81 3.91 1.42 -2.33
CA ALA A 81 4.84 1.24 -1.22
C ALA A 81 4.15 1.09 0.15
N LEU A 82 2.82 1.24 0.20
CA LEU A 82 2.05 1.07 1.43
C LEU A 82 2.10 -0.40 1.87
N PRO A 83 2.26 -0.66 3.19
CA PRO A 83 2.10 -2.00 3.73
C PRO A 83 0.64 -2.44 3.67
N ASP A 84 0.41 -3.75 3.64
CA ASP A 84 -0.94 -4.34 3.62
C ASP A 84 -1.81 -3.92 4.82
N GLN A 85 -1.18 -3.58 5.95
CA GLN A 85 -1.86 -3.18 7.17
C GLN A 85 -1.18 -1.99 7.83
N ILE A 86 -1.98 -0.95 8.11
CA ILE A 86 -1.56 0.19 8.92
C ILE A 86 -2.03 -0.07 10.35
N LEU A 87 -1.08 -0.26 11.26
CA LEU A 87 -1.35 -0.58 12.66
C LEU A 87 -0.76 0.49 13.58
N CYS A 88 -1.47 0.84 14.67
CA CYS A 88 -0.95 1.75 15.69
C CYS A 88 0.27 1.16 16.43
N ARG A 89 0.35 -0.18 16.52
CA ARG A 89 1.46 -0.95 17.06
C ARG A 89 1.40 -2.40 16.55
N ARG A 90 2.54 -3.10 16.49
CA ARG A 90 2.64 -4.48 16.00
C ARG A 90 1.70 -5.46 16.71
N GLY A 91 1.53 -5.33 18.02
CA GLY A 91 0.69 -6.19 18.85
C GLY A 91 -0.70 -5.63 19.10
N CYS A 92 -1.27 -4.83 18.19
CA CYS A 92 -2.62 -4.32 18.36
C CYS A 92 -3.63 -5.46 18.40
N ALA A 93 -4.37 -5.59 19.52
CA ALA A 93 -5.40 -6.62 19.70
C ALA A 93 -6.69 -6.31 18.92
N GLY A 94 -6.90 -5.03 18.57
CA GLY A 94 -8.06 -4.59 17.80
C GLY A 94 -9.30 -4.37 18.63
N LEU A 95 -10.42 -4.25 17.92
CA LEU A 95 -11.75 -4.20 18.53
C LEU A 95 -12.34 -5.61 18.67
N CYS A 96 -13.08 -5.82 19.72
CA CYS A 96 -13.83 -7.06 19.90
C CYS A 96 -14.90 -7.20 18.80
N PRO A 97 -14.96 -8.31 18.05
CA PRO A 97 -15.93 -8.50 16.98
C PRO A 97 -17.37 -8.63 17.48
N VAL A 98 -17.56 -8.93 18.76
CA VAL A 98 -18.88 -9.14 19.36
C VAL A 98 -19.44 -7.85 19.96
N CYS A 99 -18.65 -7.13 20.77
CA CYS A 99 -19.13 -5.96 21.50
C CYS A 99 -18.51 -4.63 21.07
N GLY A 100 -17.52 -4.65 20.14
CA GLY A 100 -16.86 -3.45 19.62
C GLY A 100 -15.90 -2.75 20.59
N ARG A 101 -15.70 -3.27 21.81
CA ARG A 101 -14.75 -2.68 22.77
C ARG A 101 -13.30 -2.91 22.34
N ASP A 102 -12.43 -1.98 22.70
CA ASP A 102 -11.00 -2.08 22.41
C ASP A 102 -10.34 -3.14 23.30
N LEU A 103 -9.88 -4.23 22.68
CA LEU A 103 -9.20 -5.32 23.36
C LEU A 103 -7.79 -4.94 23.84
N ASN A 104 -7.25 -3.80 23.42
CA ASN A 104 -5.99 -3.30 23.95
C ASN A 104 -6.14 -2.69 25.35
N ASP A 105 -7.30 -2.14 25.67
CA ASP A 105 -7.60 -1.51 26.96
C ASP A 105 -8.33 -2.49 27.90
N GLU A 106 -9.29 -3.25 27.36
CA GLU A 106 -10.10 -4.21 28.10
C GLU A 106 -10.01 -5.60 27.45
N PRO A 107 -8.95 -6.37 27.70
CA PRO A 107 -8.84 -7.73 27.19
C PRO A 107 -9.97 -8.61 27.76
N HIS A 108 -10.80 -9.16 26.88
CA HIS A 108 -11.89 -10.05 27.25
C HIS A 108 -12.19 -11.03 26.12
N GLY A 109 -12.95 -12.07 26.42
CA GLY A 109 -13.48 -13.01 25.44
C GLY A 109 -14.99 -13.10 25.57
N HIS A 110 -15.64 -13.62 24.55
CA HIS A 110 -17.05 -14.01 24.56
C HIS A 110 -17.12 -15.51 24.29
N GLU A 111 -18.07 -16.18 24.90
CA GLU A 111 -18.37 -17.56 24.54
C GLU A 111 -18.91 -17.57 23.09
N GLU A 112 -18.24 -18.31 22.22
CA GLU A 112 -18.71 -18.53 20.85
C GLU A 112 -19.94 -19.47 20.92
N THR A 113 -21.11 -18.89 20.76
CA THR A 113 -22.36 -19.64 20.94
C THR A 113 -23.06 -20.07 19.67
N VAL A 114 -22.54 -19.72 18.48
CA VAL A 114 -23.20 -20.09 17.22
C VAL A 114 -22.21 -20.59 16.19
N GLU A 115 -22.15 -21.90 16.01
CA GLU A 115 -21.60 -22.46 14.79
C GLU A 115 -22.49 -22.02 13.60
N ASP A 116 -21.91 -21.32 12.64
CA ASP A 116 -22.67 -20.94 11.44
C ASP A 116 -23.01 -22.21 10.65
N PRO A 117 -24.32 -22.53 10.49
CA PRO A 117 -24.74 -23.78 9.84
C PRO A 117 -24.24 -23.94 8.40
N ARG A 118 -23.77 -22.85 7.76
CA ARG A 118 -23.15 -22.91 6.45
C ARG A 118 -21.82 -23.66 6.44
N TRP A 119 -21.15 -23.76 7.59
CA TRP A 119 -19.87 -24.45 7.74
C TRP A 119 -20.02 -25.89 8.19
N ALA A 120 -21.23 -26.35 8.55
CA ALA A 120 -21.49 -27.71 9.01
C ALA A 120 -21.05 -28.80 8.00
N ALA A 121 -21.12 -28.49 6.70
CA ALA A 121 -20.65 -29.39 5.66
C ALA A 121 -19.12 -29.61 5.67
N LEU A 122 -18.33 -28.66 6.22
CA LEU A 122 -16.86 -28.76 6.31
C LEU A 122 -16.42 -29.58 7.54
N GLU A 123 -17.28 -29.78 8.55
CA GLU A 123 -16.97 -30.65 9.69
C GLU A 123 -16.76 -32.10 9.25
N ALA A 124 -17.48 -32.55 8.22
CA ALA A 124 -17.28 -33.86 7.64
C ALA A 124 -15.86 -34.10 7.06
N LEU A 125 -15.14 -33.04 6.75
CA LEU A 125 -13.75 -33.07 6.22
C LEU A 125 -12.68 -33.03 7.32
N ARG A 126 -13.06 -32.78 8.58
CA ARG A 126 -12.15 -32.80 9.75
C ARG A 126 -11.82 -34.19 10.30
N GLY A 127 -12.42 -35.22 9.76
CA GLY A 127 -12.39 -36.60 10.28
C GLY A 127 -11.43 -37.56 9.57
N GLU A 128 -10.34 -37.06 8.92
CA GLU A 128 -9.25 -37.93 8.44
C GLU A 128 -7.90 -37.53 9.04
#